data_5d1252db16cf6d8c42f6510c2a26cb99
#
_entry.id   5d1252db16cf6d8c42f6510c2a26cb99
#
_cell.length_a   1.000
_cell.length_b   1.000
_cell.length_c   1.000
_cell.angle_alpha   90.00
_cell.angle_beta   90.00
_cell.angle_gamma   90.00
#
_symmetry.space_group_name_H-M   'P 1'
#
loop_
_entity.id
_entity.type
_entity.pdbx_description
1 polymer ?
#
loop_
_entity_poly.entity_id
_entity_poly.type
_entity_poly.pdbx_seq_one_letter_code
_entity_poly.pdbx_strand_id
1 'polypeptide(L)'
;MTDKLVITKASWARWLLVTGVSLIIGVVILVLVGRQTISQVDSLRPDIEKLLSDNIGLEVSLGQLSGEWPRLVPILEVASVAIIDTDQSPSLVLDKIRAELDLFRSLRHTNAVWRELVIDDLSITMVEDSAGRWSLKGFTGGAETDLGELLKPFMHSRLIHLENIHIDLQSFSGESTSIKGASVKVENDDEFHRSEMSVYFSEQDVPALFVLEGYGDPSDLDSYNAQGYLKIQNFDISAPLVELGKSLMPGSFSELKQFKAGANSEIWLDISQGGRIDIEGTMSVSEVSLDWLADVPPITNMSSDIIGWYIPGSSWGFRFQSLDFDWSNTQIEPLDVVFSERLGSQWGDFDVSINHLNLNLLSDLLEKTDALTDSVLTTVDKLRPRGELSVLTFGHNKAGYFASANLENINVSPFKGAPGIKGVNGYLEIEGTKALFHIEDNDGFQLFFPKVYKDYLPVEKAVGTVHAQFNGPDKNLIIRSSNITAQVEAG
;
A
#
# COMPACT_ATOMS: atom_id res chain seq x y z
N MET A 1 -19.85 72.66 -24.92
CA MET A 1 -21.11 72.27 -24.24
C MET A 1 -21.01 70.74 -23.96
N THR A 2 -20.58 70.41 -22.76
CA THR A 2 -20.46 69.03 -22.28
C THR A 2 -21.51 68.86 -21.16
N ASP A 3 -22.64 68.29 -21.52
CA ASP A 3 -23.66 67.89 -20.56
C ASP A 3 -23.13 66.74 -19.67
N LYS A 4 -22.78 67.10 -18.44
CA LYS A 4 -22.54 66.12 -17.38
C LYS A 4 -23.88 65.58 -16.94
N LEU A 5 -24.17 64.32 -17.28
CA LEU A 5 -25.26 63.56 -16.70
C LEU A 5 -25.07 63.45 -15.18
N VAL A 6 -25.75 64.35 -14.42
CA VAL A 6 -25.85 64.26 -12.97
C VAL A 6 -26.84 63.14 -12.63
N ILE A 7 -26.33 61.95 -12.44
CA ILE A 7 -27.12 60.85 -11.89
C ILE A 7 -27.35 61.15 -10.41
N THR A 8 -28.55 61.64 -10.08
CA THR A 8 -28.92 61.94 -8.70
C THR A 8 -28.99 60.67 -7.85
N LYS A 9 -28.57 60.73 -6.57
CA LYS A 9 -28.62 59.60 -5.61
C LYS A 9 -30.01 58.88 -5.56
N ALA A 10 -31.08 59.56 -5.82
CA ALA A 10 -32.44 59.02 -5.93
C ALA A 10 -32.65 58.10 -7.14
N SER A 11 -31.91 58.31 -8.23
CA SER A 11 -31.96 57.44 -9.41
C SER A 11 -31.29 56.09 -9.15
N TRP A 12 -30.12 56.09 -8.48
CA TRP A 12 -29.42 54.88 -8.10
C TRP A 12 -30.25 53.96 -7.14
N ALA A 13 -30.91 54.56 -6.13
CA ALA A 13 -31.76 53.82 -5.20
C ALA A 13 -32.95 53.18 -5.93
N ARG A 14 -33.55 53.88 -6.90
CA ARG A 14 -34.63 53.30 -7.72
C ARG A 14 -34.15 52.15 -8.59
N TRP A 15 -32.98 52.26 -9.25
CA TRP A 15 -32.40 51.20 -10.05
C TRP A 15 -32.05 49.98 -9.20
N LEU A 16 -31.45 50.17 -8.03
CA LEU A 16 -31.17 49.08 -7.08
C LEU A 16 -32.46 48.39 -6.61
N LEU A 17 -33.51 49.17 -6.31
CA LEU A 17 -34.79 48.61 -5.90
C LEU A 17 -35.46 47.84 -7.04
N VAL A 18 -35.48 48.40 -8.25
CA VAL A 18 -36.04 47.70 -9.43
C VAL A 18 -35.26 46.44 -9.75
N THR A 19 -33.94 46.48 -9.72
CA THR A 19 -33.09 45.32 -9.93
C THR A 19 -33.31 44.27 -8.83
N GLY A 20 -33.38 44.68 -7.57
CA GLY A 20 -33.61 43.77 -6.45
C GLY A 20 -35.01 43.13 -6.52
N VAL A 21 -36.06 43.90 -6.82
CA VAL A 21 -37.42 43.36 -7.02
C VAL A 21 -37.47 42.41 -8.23
N SER A 22 -36.83 42.76 -9.35
CA SER A 22 -36.76 41.90 -10.55
C SER A 22 -36.05 40.59 -10.26
N LEU A 23 -34.96 40.64 -9.48
CA LEU A 23 -34.20 39.44 -9.05
C LEU A 23 -35.07 38.55 -8.15
N ILE A 24 -35.80 39.14 -7.18
CA ILE A 24 -36.73 38.38 -6.31
C ILE A 24 -37.83 37.72 -7.16
N ILE A 25 -38.42 38.46 -8.08
CA ILE A 25 -39.46 37.94 -8.98
C ILE A 25 -38.88 36.80 -9.82
N GLY A 26 -37.66 36.96 -10.37
CA GLY A 26 -36.97 35.94 -11.11
C GLY A 26 -36.75 34.66 -10.30
N VAL A 27 -36.31 34.78 -9.07
CA VAL A 27 -36.14 33.64 -8.14
C VAL A 27 -37.47 32.98 -7.83
N VAL A 28 -38.54 33.75 -7.59
CA VAL A 28 -39.89 33.19 -7.32
C VAL A 28 -40.40 32.41 -8.53
N ILE A 29 -40.23 32.97 -9.75
CA ILE A 29 -40.62 32.27 -11.00
C ILE A 29 -39.80 30.98 -11.18
N LEU A 30 -38.49 31.05 -10.97
CA LEU A 30 -37.61 29.90 -11.04
C LEU A 30 -38.06 28.78 -10.11
N VAL A 31 -38.37 29.13 -8.84
CA VAL A 31 -38.85 28.17 -7.84
C VAL A 31 -40.23 27.60 -8.21
N LEU A 32 -41.14 28.40 -8.72
CA LEU A 32 -42.47 27.93 -9.12
C LEU A 32 -42.37 26.98 -10.33
N VAL A 33 -41.66 27.37 -11.35
CA VAL A 33 -41.46 26.53 -12.55
C VAL A 33 -40.68 25.26 -12.15
N GLY A 34 -39.61 25.40 -11.37
CA GLY A 34 -38.83 24.27 -10.90
C GLY A 34 -39.63 23.28 -10.06
N ARG A 35 -40.50 23.75 -9.15
CA ARG A 35 -41.43 22.88 -8.40
C ARG A 35 -42.38 22.11 -9.31
N GLN A 36 -42.89 22.77 -10.35
CA GLN A 36 -43.77 22.11 -11.33
C GLN A 36 -43.05 21.04 -12.13
N THR A 37 -41.81 21.32 -12.53
CA THR A 37 -41.00 20.41 -13.33
C THR A 37 -40.49 19.22 -12.51
N ILE A 38 -39.96 19.46 -11.30
CA ILE A 38 -39.37 18.43 -10.46
C ILE A 38 -40.39 17.40 -9.96
N SER A 39 -41.67 17.83 -9.80
CA SER A 39 -42.75 16.92 -9.44
C SER A 39 -43.12 15.92 -10.56
N GLN A 40 -42.67 16.16 -11.78
CA GLN A 40 -42.90 15.31 -12.96
C GLN A 40 -41.60 14.64 -13.46
N VAL A 41 -40.57 14.63 -12.64
CA VAL A 41 -39.22 14.13 -13.05
C VAL A 41 -39.25 12.67 -13.49
N ASP A 42 -40.13 11.84 -12.95
CA ASP A 42 -40.26 10.43 -13.34
C ASP A 42 -40.64 10.27 -14.84
N SER A 43 -41.33 11.25 -15.42
CA SER A 43 -41.61 11.24 -16.87
C SER A 43 -40.38 11.41 -17.76
N LEU A 44 -39.28 11.94 -17.20
CA LEU A 44 -37.98 12.11 -17.88
C LEU A 44 -37.06 10.90 -17.69
N ARG A 45 -37.46 9.90 -16.90
CA ARG A 45 -36.64 8.72 -16.60
C ARG A 45 -36.08 8.05 -17.86
N PRO A 46 -36.85 7.73 -18.93
CA PRO A 46 -36.29 7.07 -20.11
C PRO A 46 -35.22 7.90 -20.83
N ASP A 47 -35.37 9.23 -20.82
CA ASP A 47 -34.40 10.13 -21.46
C ASP A 47 -33.10 10.18 -20.62
N ILE A 48 -33.22 10.16 -19.29
CA ILE A 48 -32.09 10.13 -18.36
C ILE A 48 -31.36 8.78 -18.46
N GLU A 49 -32.07 7.65 -18.45
CA GLU A 49 -31.50 6.31 -18.65
C GLU A 49 -30.71 6.24 -19.95
N LYS A 50 -31.28 6.72 -21.02
CA LYS A 50 -30.60 6.74 -22.32
C LYS A 50 -29.34 7.61 -22.30
N LEU A 51 -29.43 8.83 -21.74
CA LEU A 51 -28.31 9.75 -21.66
C LEU A 51 -27.17 9.18 -20.81
N LEU A 52 -27.49 8.53 -19.69
CA LEU A 52 -26.50 7.87 -18.84
C LEU A 52 -25.89 6.66 -19.55
N SER A 53 -26.71 5.83 -20.21
CA SER A 53 -26.24 4.66 -20.96
C SER A 53 -25.32 5.06 -22.12
N ASP A 54 -25.68 6.12 -22.84
CA ASP A 54 -24.85 6.65 -23.95
C ASP A 54 -23.50 7.20 -23.47
N ASN A 55 -23.43 7.78 -22.26
CA ASN A 55 -22.20 8.31 -21.68
C ASN A 55 -21.31 7.23 -21.02
N ILE A 56 -21.94 6.25 -20.37
CA ILE A 56 -21.21 5.19 -19.64
C ILE A 56 -20.82 4.04 -20.59
N GLY A 57 -21.56 3.85 -21.67
CA GLY A 57 -21.37 2.74 -22.63
C GLY A 57 -21.94 1.41 -22.13
N LEU A 58 -22.69 1.41 -21.04
CA LEU A 58 -23.40 0.26 -20.46
C LEU A 58 -24.88 0.61 -20.28
N GLU A 59 -25.72 -0.41 -20.20
CA GLU A 59 -27.15 -0.22 -19.94
C GLU A 59 -27.38 0.25 -18.50
N VAL A 60 -27.98 1.45 -18.36
CA VAL A 60 -28.36 2.02 -17.06
C VAL A 60 -29.87 1.91 -16.91
N SER A 61 -30.31 1.29 -15.84
CA SER A 61 -31.71 1.20 -15.45
C SER A 61 -31.96 2.01 -14.17
N LEU A 62 -32.97 2.88 -14.19
CA LEU A 62 -33.37 3.69 -13.05
C LEU A 62 -34.72 3.20 -12.53
N GLY A 63 -34.83 3.10 -11.22
CA GLY A 63 -36.10 2.93 -10.55
C GLY A 63 -36.95 4.21 -10.59
N GLN A 64 -37.93 4.29 -9.73
CA GLN A 64 -38.81 5.44 -9.66
C GLN A 64 -38.02 6.70 -9.29
N LEU A 65 -38.20 7.76 -10.08
CA LEU A 65 -37.68 9.09 -9.80
C LEU A 65 -38.75 9.92 -9.06
N SER A 66 -38.36 10.52 -7.98
CA SER A 66 -39.21 11.50 -7.27
C SER A 66 -38.41 12.77 -7.03
N GLY A 67 -39.13 13.88 -6.99
CA GLY A 67 -38.50 15.16 -6.78
C GLY A 67 -39.36 16.06 -5.91
N GLU A 68 -38.72 16.74 -4.95
CA GLU A 68 -39.31 17.72 -4.10
C GLU A 68 -38.49 19.03 -4.15
N TRP A 69 -39.17 20.14 -3.93
CA TRP A 69 -38.51 21.45 -3.84
C TRP A 69 -38.93 22.21 -2.60
N PRO A 70 -38.53 21.78 -1.40
CA PRO A 70 -38.78 22.53 -0.18
C PRO A 70 -37.92 23.81 -0.14
N ARG A 71 -38.57 24.95 0.06
CA ARG A 71 -37.91 26.28 0.11
C ARG A 71 -37.13 26.59 -1.17
N LEU A 72 -35.77 26.66 -1.11
CA LEU A 72 -34.85 26.95 -2.23
C LEU A 72 -33.92 25.79 -2.54
N VAL A 73 -34.16 24.60 -2.02
CA VAL A 73 -33.32 23.40 -2.18
C VAL A 73 -34.12 22.35 -2.96
N PRO A 74 -33.78 22.11 -4.24
CA PRO A 74 -34.34 20.98 -4.98
C PRO A 74 -33.74 19.68 -4.44
N ILE A 75 -34.60 18.70 -4.20
CA ILE A 75 -34.24 17.35 -3.76
C ILE A 75 -34.69 16.38 -4.85
N LEU A 76 -33.80 15.52 -5.26
CA LEU A 76 -34.03 14.39 -6.17
C LEU A 76 -33.84 13.09 -5.40
N GLU A 77 -34.81 12.18 -5.53
CA GLU A 77 -34.67 10.81 -5.02
C GLU A 77 -34.85 9.81 -6.14
N VAL A 78 -33.95 8.81 -6.18
CA VAL A 78 -33.99 7.70 -7.10
C VAL A 78 -34.11 6.42 -6.28
N ALA A 79 -35.16 5.62 -6.53
CA ALA A 79 -35.44 4.43 -5.73
C ALA A 79 -34.38 3.33 -5.95
N SER A 80 -33.83 3.23 -7.16
CA SER A 80 -32.72 2.32 -7.46
C SER A 80 -32.00 2.75 -8.73
N VAL A 81 -30.72 2.42 -8.82
CA VAL A 81 -29.92 2.54 -10.05
C VAL A 81 -29.18 1.24 -10.25
N ALA A 82 -29.26 0.67 -11.45
CA ALA A 82 -28.49 -0.50 -11.82
C ALA A 82 -27.73 -0.25 -13.11
N ILE A 83 -26.46 -0.61 -13.13
CA ILE A 83 -25.64 -0.69 -14.33
C ILE A 83 -25.54 -2.18 -14.67
N ILE A 84 -25.97 -2.53 -15.88
CA ILE A 84 -26.13 -3.90 -16.33
C ILE A 84 -25.06 -4.21 -17.37
N ASP A 85 -24.34 -5.31 -17.14
CA ASP A 85 -23.34 -5.82 -18.06
C ASP A 85 -23.98 -6.51 -19.28
N THR A 86 -23.18 -6.78 -20.30
CA THR A 86 -23.56 -7.49 -21.53
C THR A 86 -24.08 -8.91 -21.28
N ASP A 87 -23.72 -9.52 -20.15
CA ASP A 87 -24.24 -10.83 -19.69
C ASP A 87 -25.55 -10.73 -18.90
N GLN A 88 -26.16 -9.54 -18.84
CA GLN A 88 -27.34 -9.19 -18.06
C GLN A 88 -27.18 -9.33 -16.54
N SER A 89 -25.96 -9.42 -16.02
CA SER A 89 -25.70 -9.35 -14.59
C SER A 89 -25.45 -7.90 -14.16
N PRO A 90 -25.92 -7.49 -12.96
CA PRO A 90 -25.63 -6.15 -12.48
C PRO A 90 -24.15 -6.04 -12.08
N SER A 91 -23.49 -5.01 -12.58
CA SER A 91 -22.11 -4.66 -12.21
C SER A 91 -22.07 -3.68 -11.04
N LEU A 92 -23.10 -2.83 -10.96
CA LEU A 92 -23.29 -1.86 -9.91
C LEU A 92 -24.79 -1.75 -9.60
N VAL A 93 -25.12 -1.79 -8.33
CA VAL A 93 -26.50 -1.59 -7.84
C VAL A 93 -26.49 -0.58 -6.70
N LEU A 94 -27.39 0.39 -6.78
CA LEU A 94 -27.64 1.40 -5.75
C LEU A 94 -29.13 1.32 -5.41
N ASP A 95 -29.48 1.07 -4.17
CA ASP A 95 -30.89 0.90 -3.82
C ASP A 95 -31.60 2.22 -3.62
N LYS A 96 -30.93 3.22 -3.07
CA LYS A 96 -31.52 4.53 -2.89
C LYS A 96 -30.49 5.64 -3.03
N ILE A 97 -30.82 6.64 -3.85
CA ILE A 97 -30.04 7.86 -3.96
C ILE A 97 -30.93 9.04 -3.58
N ARG A 98 -30.45 9.88 -2.68
CA ARG A 98 -31.03 11.18 -2.37
C ARG A 98 -30.00 12.27 -2.62
N ALA A 99 -30.34 13.22 -3.47
CA ALA A 99 -29.46 14.30 -3.88
C ALA A 99 -30.14 15.67 -3.64
N GLU A 100 -29.50 16.51 -2.84
CA GLU A 100 -29.91 17.90 -2.61
C GLU A 100 -29.04 18.84 -3.42
N LEU A 101 -29.63 19.61 -4.35
CA LEU A 101 -28.88 20.51 -5.23
C LEU A 101 -28.58 21.85 -4.54
N ASP A 102 -27.32 22.29 -4.60
CA ASP A 102 -26.92 23.65 -4.22
C ASP A 102 -27.02 24.57 -5.44
N LEU A 103 -28.15 25.29 -5.54
CA LEU A 103 -28.43 26.18 -6.67
C LEU A 103 -27.39 27.30 -6.81
N PHE A 104 -26.90 27.87 -5.71
CA PHE A 104 -25.94 28.98 -5.77
C PHE A 104 -24.56 28.54 -6.22
N ARG A 105 -24.05 27.43 -5.67
CA ARG A 105 -22.79 26.83 -6.10
C ARG A 105 -22.90 26.29 -7.54
N SER A 106 -24.02 25.66 -7.89
CA SER A 106 -24.25 25.16 -9.26
C SER A 106 -24.21 26.27 -10.30
N LEU A 107 -24.82 27.44 -10.01
CA LEU A 107 -24.74 28.62 -10.88
C LEU A 107 -23.32 29.19 -10.97
N ARG A 108 -22.57 29.19 -9.88
CA ARG A 108 -21.19 29.69 -9.85
C ARG A 108 -20.24 28.80 -10.64
N HIS A 109 -20.39 27.50 -10.53
CA HIS A 109 -19.51 26.52 -11.17
C HIS A 109 -20.01 26.07 -12.55
N THR A 110 -21.19 26.53 -13.00
CA THR A 110 -21.84 26.13 -14.26
C THR A 110 -22.08 24.62 -14.41
N ASN A 111 -22.05 23.88 -13.29
CA ASN A 111 -22.28 22.44 -13.20
C ASN A 111 -23.22 22.16 -12.01
N ALA A 112 -23.85 20.97 -12.00
CA ALA A 112 -24.63 20.54 -10.84
C ALA A 112 -23.69 20.28 -9.65
N VAL A 113 -23.89 21.07 -8.58
CA VAL A 113 -23.17 20.92 -7.30
C VAL A 113 -24.17 20.45 -6.26
N TRP A 114 -23.88 19.32 -5.64
CA TRP A 114 -24.75 18.77 -4.61
C TRP A 114 -24.41 19.34 -3.25
N ARG A 115 -25.45 19.79 -2.53
CA ARG A 115 -25.34 20.17 -1.12
C ARG A 115 -25.15 18.94 -0.24
N GLU A 116 -25.92 17.90 -0.55
CA GLU A 116 -25.87 16.60 0.11
C GLU A 116 -26.22 15.53 -0.90
N LEU A 117 -25.44 14.47 -0.92
CA LEU A 117 -25.68 13.27 -1.71
C LEU A 117 -25.60 12.07 -0.76
N VAL A 118 -26.73 11.41 -0.56
CA VAL A 118 -26.83 10.19 0.25
C VAL A 118 -27.09 9.02 -0.70
N ILE A 119 -26.27 8.01 -0.62
CA ILE A 119 -26.42 6.75 -1.36
C ILE A 119 -26.44 5.64 -0.32
N ASP A 120 -27.53 4.88 -0.33
CA ASP A 120 -27.75 3.75 0.56
C ASP A 120 -27.70 2.45 -0.24
N ASP A 121 -27.15 1.39 0.36
CA ASP A 121 -27.00 0.05 -0.24
C ASP A 121 -26.31 0.06 -1.63
N LEU A 122 -25.03 0.46 -1.64
CA LEU A 122 -24.19 0.42 -2.82
C LEU A 122 -23.52 -0.97 -2.96
N SER A 123 -23.81 -1.68 -4.03
CA SER A 123 -23.14 -2.95 -4.37
C SER A 123 -22.31 -2.81 -5.64
N ILE A 124 -21.02 -3.14 -5.58
CA ILE A 124 -20.06 -3.03 -6.68
C ILE A 124 -19.34 -4.36 -6.86
N THR A 125 -19.24 -4.84 -8.10
CA THR A 125 -18.38 -5.97 -8.46
C THR A 125 -17.17 -5.48 -9.25
N MET A 126 -15.98 -5.70 -8.74
CA MET A 126 -14.70 -5.39 -9.37
C MET A 126 -14.04 -6.66 -9.87
N VAL A 127 -13.41 -6.62 -11.02
CA VAL A 127 -12.67 -7.75 -11.61
C VAL A 127 -11.24 -7.34 -11.93
N GLU A 128 -10.30 -8.24 -11.66
CA GLU A 128 -8.90 -8.07 -12.00
C GLU A 128 -8.61 -8.67 -13.38
N ASP A 129 -7.89 -7.94 -14.22
CA ASP A 129 -7.41 -8.45 -15.51
C ASP A 129 -6.07 -9.20 -15.38
N SER A 130 -5.63 -9.83 -16.48
CA SER A 130 -4.35 -10.57 -16.51
C SER A 130 -3.10 -9.70 -16.29
N ALA A 131 -3.25 -8.38 -16.29
CA ALA A 131 -2.17 -7.42 -16.02
C ALA A 131 -2.22 -6.86 -14.57
N GLY A 132 -3.11 -7.39 -13.71
CA GLY A 132 -3.27 -6.94 -12.33
C GLY A 132 -4.08 -5.64 -12.19
N ARG A 133 -4.80 -5.21 -13.22
CA ARG A 133 -5.58 -3.96 -13.17
C ARG A 133 -7.02 -4.28 -12.81
N TRP A 134 -7.55 -3.52 -11.86
CA TRP A 134 -8.92 -3.65 -11.40
C TRP A 134 -9.86 -2.75 -12.18
N SER A 135 -11.00 -3.27 -12.57
CA SER A 135 -12.06 -2.55 -13.27
C SER A 135 -13.43 -2.98 -12.76
N LEU A 136 -14.45 -2.13 -12.97
CA LEU A 136 -15.83 -2.52 -12.73
C LEU A 136 -16.20 -3.67 -13.67
N LYS A 137 -16.84 -4.71 -13.17
CA LYS A 137 -17.28 -5.86 -13.96
C LYS A 137 -18.10 -5.40 -15.17
N GLY A 138 -17.79 -5.92 -16.36
CA GLY A 138 -18.44 -5.54 -17.62
C GLY A 138 -17.97 -4.22 -18.23
N PHE A 139 -17.14 -3.47 -17.55
CA PHE A 139 -16.55 -2.25 -18.10
C PHE A 139 -15.35 -2.61 -18.98
N THR A 140 -15.64 -3.03 -20.22
CA THR A 140 -14.61 -3.29 -21.25
C THR A 140 -14.22 -1.99 -21.97
N GLY A 141 -14.11 -0.90 -21.24
CA GLY A 141 -13.89 0.43 -21.77
C GLY A 141 -12.52 0.57 -22.41
N GLY A 142 -12.51 0.70 -23.72
CA GLY A 142 -11.35 1.06 -24.53
C GLY A 142 -10.98 2.54 -24.52
N ALA A 143 -11.41 3.29 -23.52
CA ALA A 143 -10.89 4.61 -23.20
C ALA A 143 -10.50 4.58 -21.73
N GLU A 144 -9.32 5.07 -21.39
CA GLU A 144 -8.94 5.43 -20.03
C GLU A 144 -10.01 6.41 -19.51
N THR A 145 -11.11 5.89 -18.97
CA THR A 145 -12.06 6.72 -18.26
C THR A 145 -11.34 7.10 -17.00
N ASP A 146 -10.77 8.29 -17.00
CA ASP A 146 -10.09 8.87 -15.83
C ASP A 146 -11.11 8.91 -14.70
N LEU A 147 -10.93 8.04 -13.70
CA LEU A 147 -11.75 8.03 -12.49
C LEU A 147 -11.81 9.42 -11.85
N GLY A 148 -10.75 10.24 -12.01
CA GLY A 148 -10.72 11.63 -11.59
C GLY A 148 -11.78 12.48 -12.29
N GLU A 149 -12.02 12.27 -13.60
CA GLU A 149 -13.06 12.99 -14.34
C GLU A 149 -14.48 12.61 -13.86
N LEU A 150 -14.71 11.33 -13.57
CA LEU A 150 -15.99 10.86 -13.01
C LEU A 150 -16.23 11.37 -11.60
N LEU A 151 -15.19 11.56 -10.82
CA LEU A 151 -15.28 12.02 -9.45
C LEU A 151 -15.35 13.55 -9.31
N LYS A 152 -14.93 14.32 -10.33
CA LYS A 152 -14.97 15.80 -10.31
C LYS A 152 -16.31 16.41 -9.84
N PRO A 153 -17.50 15.97 -10.30
CA PRO A 153 -18.75 16.50 -9.83
C PRO A 153 -18.99 16.28 -8.33
N PHE A 154 -18.44 15.19 -7.80
CA PHE A 154 -18.56 14.85 -6.39
C PHE A 154 -17.60 15.67 -5.52
N MET A 155 -16.45 16.07 -6.05
CA MET A 155 -15.42 16.85 -5.33
C MET A 155 -15.92 18.26 -4.96
N HIS A 156 -16.88 18.80 -5.72
CA HIS A 156 -17.51 20.09 -5.43
C HIS A 156 -18.75 19.96 -4.52
N SER A 157 -19.20 18.73 -4.27
CA SER A 157 -20.36 18.46 -3.42
C SER A 157 -20.00 18.64 -1.95
N ARG A 158 -20.85 19.32 -1.18
CA ARG A 158 -20.52 19.70 0.19
C ARG A 158 -20.49 18.51 1.14
N LEU A 159 -21.42 17.57 0.96
CA LEU A 159 -21.53 16.37 1.78
C LEU A 159 -21.92 15.20 0.91
N ILE A 160 -21.15 14.12 1.00
CA ILE A 160 -21.45 12.84 0.37
C ILE A 160 -21.47 11.78 1.47
N HIS A 161 -22.54 11.01 1.52
CA HIS A 161 -22.73 9.91 2.44
C HIS A 161 -23.01 8.64 1.65
N LEU A 162 -22.12 7.67 1.71
CA LEU A 162 -22.32 6.33 1.19
C LEU A 162 -22.46 5.39 2.37
N GLU A 163 -23.58 4.68 2.47
CA GLU A 163 -23.88 3.75 3.55
C GLU A 163 -24.06 2.33 2.99
N ASN A 164 -23.78 1.32 3.80
CA ASN A 164 -23.97 -0.09 3.43
C ASN A 164 -23.30 -0.47 2.09
N ILE A 165 -22.02 -0.13 1.94
CA ILE A 165 -21.26 -0.45 0.73
C ILE A 165 -20.86 -1.92 0.76
N HIS A 166 -21.16 -2.64 -0.34
CA HIS A 166 -20.72 -4.00 -0.59
C HIS A 166 -19.83 -4.00 -1.83
N ILE A 167 -18.61 -4.49 -1.68
CA ILE A 167 -17.66 -4.59 -2.79
C ILE A 167 -17.24 -6.05 -2.93
N ASP A 168 -17.54 -6.66 -4.07
CA ASP A 168 -17.05 -7.97 -4.44
C ASP A 168 -15.84 -7.83 -5.34
N LEU A 169 -14.69 -8.31 -4.88
CA LEU A 169 -13.43 -8.31 -5.60
C LEU A 169 -13.21 -9.70 -6.19
N GLN A 170 -13.12 -9.81 -7.51
CA GLN A 170 -12.85 -11.07 -8.23
C GLN A 170 -11.46 -10.99 -8.85
N SER A 171 -10.51 -11.77 -8.31
CA SER A 171 -9.16 -11.80 -8.84
C SER A 171 -9.08 -12.57 -10.16
N PHE A 172 -8.04 -12.31 -10.95
CA PHE A 172 -7.77 -13.06 -12.18
C PHE A 172 -7.56 -14.56 -11.93
N SER A 173 -7.10 -14.95 -10.73
CA SER A 173 -6.97 -16.36 -10.32
C SER A 173 -8.31 -17.06 -10.07
N GLY A 174 -9.43 -16.31 -10.04
CA GLY A 174 -10.77 -16.82 -9.75
C GLY A 174 -11.12 -16.82 -8.26
N GLU A 175 -10.27 -16.27 -7.39
CA GLU A 175 -10.60 -16.04 -5.98
C GLU A 175 -11.49 -14.81 -5.86
N SER A 176 -12.43 -14.85 -4.91
CA SER A 176 -13.31 -13.72 -4.63
C SER A 176 -13.26 -13.33 -3.16
N THR A 177 -13.16 -12.03 -2.91
CA THR A 177 -13.19 -11.45 -1.57
C THR A 177 -14.29 -10.40 -1.52
N SER A 178 -15.08 -10.39 -0.44
CA SER A 178 -16.15 -9.40 -0.28
C SER A 178 -15.83 -8.46 0.88
N ILE A 179 -15.96 -7.17 0.64
CA ILE A 179 -15.94 -6.10 1.64
C ILE A 179 -17.40 -5.75 1.93
N LYS A 180 -17.84 -5.90 3.17
CA LYS A 180 -19.24 -5.69 3.55
C LYS A 180 -19.36 -4.58 4.59
N GLY A 181 -20.41 -3.81 4.49
CA GLY A 181 -20.77 -2.82 5.50
C GLY A 181 -19.82 -1.63 5.57
N ALA A 182 -19.15 -1.27 4.49
CA ALA A 182 -18.39 -0.02 4.42
C ALA A 182 -19.31 1.18 4.45
N SER A 183 -18.89 2.25 5.13
CA SER A 183 -19.51 3.58 5.02
C SER A 183 -18.43 4.59 4.66
N VAL A 184 -18.78 5.54 3.81
CA VAL A 184 -17.89 6.63 3.40
C VAL A 184 -18.63 7.94 3.56
N LYS A 185 -18.03 8.87 4.28
CA LYS A 185 -18.50 10.24 4.43
C LYS A 185 -17.44 11.19 3.90
N VAL A 186 -17.80 12.05 2.94
CA VAL A 186 -16.93 13.08 2.40
C VAL A 186 -17.55 14.45 2.65
N GLU A 187 -16.79 15.33 3.26
CA GLU A 187 -17.15 16.73 3.50
C GLU A 187 -16.19 17.62 2.71
N ASN A 188 -16.74 18.53 1.89
CA ASN A 188 -15.96 19.49 1.14
C ASN A 188 -16.41 20.92 1.48
N ASP A 189 -15.43 21.78 1.79
CA ASP A 189 -15.66 23.21 2.02
C ASP A 189 -14.59 24.02 1.28
N ASP A 190 -14.91 24.36 0.04
CA ASP A 190 -14.03 25.00 -0.97
C ASP A 190 -12.69 24.25 -1.16
N GLU A 191 -11.63 24.65 -0.47
CA GLU A 191 -10.28 24.03 -0.56
C GLU A 191 -10.05 22.93 0.50
N PHE A 192 -10.96 22.78 1.47
CA PHE A 192 -10.84 21.77 2.51
C PHE A 192 -11.68 20.54 2.17
N HIS A 193 -11.07 19.36 2.32
CA HIS A 193 -11.67 18.08 2.06
C HIS A 193 -11.44 17.15 3.26
N ARG A 194 -12.50 16.52 3.75
CA ARG A 194 -12.40 15.49 4.79
C ARG A 194 -13.14 14.25 4.35
N SER A 195 -12.48 13.12 4.41
CA SER A 195 -13.06 11.81 4.14
C SER A 195 -12.95 10.93 5.38
N GLU A 196 -14.04 10.31 5.77
CA GLU A 196 -14.10 9.30 6.82
C GLU A 196 -14.64 8.01 6.21
N MET A 197 -13.95 6.90 6.44
CA MET A 197 -14.34 5.59 5.93
C MET A 197 -14.30 4.54 7.04
N SER A 198 -15.34 3.72 7.10
CA SER A 198 -15.44 2.55 7.98
C SER A 198 -15.66 1.32 7.13
N VAL A 199 -14.78 0.31 7.24
CA VAL A 199 -14.82 -0.90 6.41
C VAL A 199 -14.81 -2.14 7.29
N TYR A 200 -15.78 -3.02 7.07
CA TYR A 200 -15.78 -4.37 7.64
C TYR A 200 -15.26 -5.35 6.59
N PHE A 201 -14.16 -5.99 6.88
CA PHE A 201 -13.70 -7.13 6.10
C PHE A 201 -14.40 -8.38 6.61
N SER A 202 -14.73 -9.31 5.70
CA SER A 202 -15.54 -10.50 6.00
C SER A 202 -15.23 -11.12 7.37
N GLU A 203 -16.27 -11.29 8.20
CA GLU A 203 -16.25 -11.91 9.53
C GLU A 203 -15.64 -11.10 10.69
N GLN A 204 -15.38 -9.80 10.50
CA GLN A 204 -14.88 -8.94 11.57
C GLN A 204 -16.01 -8.15 12.25
N ASP A 205 -15.98 -8.12 13.58
CA ASP A 205 -16.94 -7.35 14.39
C ASP A 205 -16.55 -5.86 14.54
N VAL A 206 -15.29 -5.52 14.23
CA VAL A 206 -14.75 -4.15 14.39
C VAL A 206 -14.30 -3.62 13.04
N PRO A 207 -14.76 -2.42 12.64
CA PRO A 207 -14.36 -1.85 11.35
C PRO A 207 -12.91 -1.34 11.36
N ALA A 208 -12.26 -1.42 10.22
CA ALA A 208 -11.13 -0.56 9.93
C ALA A 208 -11.64 0.87 9.73
N LEU A 209 -10.97 1.83 10.36
CA LEU A 209 -11.30 3.26 10.30
C LEU A 209 -10.23 4.00 9.52
N PHE A 210 -10.63 4.79 8.55
CA PHE A 210 -9.75 5.68 7.82
C PHE A 210 -10.31 7.09 7.82
N VAL A 211 -9.48 8.08 8.16
CA VAL A 211 -9.80 9.50 8.09
C VAL A 211 -8.72 10.20 7.29
N LEU A 212 -9.11 11.03 6.34
CA LEU A 212 -8.21 11.86 5.55
C LEU A 212 -8.72 13.29 5.56
N GLU A 213 -7.89 14.25 5.94
CA GLU A 213 -8.16 15.68 5.87
C GLU A 213 -7.13 16.34 4.96
N GLY A 214 -7.57 17.14 4.00
CA GLY A 214 -6.68 17.77 3.04
C GLY A 214 -7.12 19.15 2.60
N TYR A 215 -6.16 19.88 2.03
CA TYR A 215 -6.33 21.20 1.47
C TYR A 215 -5.79 21.24 0.04
N GLY A 216 -6.48 21.97 -0.82
CA GLY A 216 -6.15 22.09 -2.24
C GLY A 216 -7.00 21.17 -3.12
N ASP A 217 -6.66 21.03 -4.40
CA ASP A 217 -7.38 20.17 -5.33
C ASP A 217 -6.81 18.74 -5.28
N PRO A 218 -7.57 17.74 -4.78
CA PRO A 218 -7.09 16.37 -4.71
C PRO A 218 -6.75 15.74 -6.08
N SER A 219 -7.22 16.33 -7.18
CA SER A 219 -6.84 15.91 -8.54
C SER A 219 -5.51 16.49 -9.01
N ASP A 220 -4.96 17.50 -8.30
CA ASP A 220 -3.69 18.14 -8.56
C ASP A 220 -2.74 17.96 -7.37
N LEU A 221 -1.95 16.89 -7.42
CA LEU A 221 -1.01 16.53 -6.35
C LEU A 221 0.06 17.62 -6.10
N ASP A 222 0.31 18.52 -7.04
CA ASP A 222 1.27 19.62 -6.86
C ASP A 222 0.74 20.70 -5.90
N SER A 223 -0.58 20.81 -5.78
CA SER A 223 -1.25 21.77 -4.88
C SER A 223 -1.88 21.13 -3.64
N TYR A 224 -2.02 19.81 -3.61
CA TYR A 224 -2.72 19.09 -2.56
C TYR A 224 -1.80 18.72 -1.40
N ASN A 225 -2.29 18.94 -0.18
CA ASN A 225 -1.68 18.45 1.06
C ASN A 225 -2.75 17.78 1.91
N ALA A 226 -2.44 16.63 2.52
CA ALA A 226 -3.39 15.95 3.37
C ALA A 226 -2.72 15.23 4.53
N GLN A 227 -3.48 15.05 5.60
CA GLN A 227 -3.12 14.21 6.74
C GLN A 227 -4.16 13.12 6.90
N GLY A 228 -3.71 11.92 7.14
CA GLY A 228 -4.57 10.77 7.30
C GLY A 228 -4.29 9.98 8.57
N TYR A 229 -5.30 9.24 8.98
CA TYR A 229 -5.23 8.30 10.09
C TYR A 229 -5.93 7.01 9.70
N LEU A 230 -5.24 5.89 9.89
CA LEU A 230 -5.77 4.54 9.68
C LEU A 230 -5.68 3.76 10.98
N LYS A 231 -6.79 3.17 11.39
CA LYS A 231 -6.85 2.23 12.52
C LYS A 231 -7.43 0.91 12.06
N ILE A 232 -6.68 -0.15 12.26
CA ILE A 232 -7.13 -1.53 12.02
C ILE A 232 -7.00 -2.32 13.31
N GLN A 233 -7.97 -3.22 13.54
CA GLN A 233 -7.98 -4.10 14.70
C GLN A 233 -8.29 -5.53 14.25
N ASN A 234 -7.42 -6.45 14.60
CA ASN A 234 -7.51 -7.87 14.24
C ASN A 234 -7.76 -8.10 12.73
N PHE A 235 -7.10 -7.30 11.90
CA PHE A 235 -7.20 -7.37 10.46
C PHE A 235 -6.33 -8.51 9.92
N ASP A 236 -6.90 -9.36 9.06
CA ASP A 236 -6.13 -10.40 8.38
C ASP A 236 -5.23 -9.79 7.30
N ILE A 237 -3.93 -9.75 7.59
CA ILE A 237 -2.89 -9.24 6.69
C ILE A 237 -2.30 -10.32 5.77
N SER A 238 -2.83 -11.53 5.78
CA SER A 238 -2.29 -12.66 5.01
C SER A 238 -2.24 -12.38 3.51
N ALA A 239 -3.34 -11.91 2.91
CA ALA A 239 -3.38 -11.61 1.49
C ALA A 239 -2.41 -10.48 1.08
N PRO A 240 -2.37 -9.32 1.76
CA PRO A 240 -1.38 -8.27 1.47
C PRO A 240 0.07 -8.74 1.59
N LEU A 241 0.41 -9.54 2.60
CA LEU A 241 1.77 -10.07 2.76
C LEU A 241 2.15 -11.09 1.70
N VAL A 242 1.21 -11.92 1.26
CA VAL A 242 1.43 -12.86 0.15
C VAL A 242 1.73 -12.10 -1.14
N GLU A 243 0.98 -11.08 -1.46
CA GLU A 243 1.21 -10.27 -2.68
C GLU A 243 2.56 -9.54 -2.63
N LEU A 244 2.92 -8.97 -1.47
CA LEU A 244 4.24 -8.38 -1.26
C LEU A 244 5.35 -9.43 -1.43
N GLY A 245 5.20 -10.60 -0.84
CA GLY A 245 6.14 -11.70 -0.96
C GLY A 245 6.32 -12.19 -2.40
N LYS A 246 5.24 -12.29 -3.17
CA LYS A 246 5.29 -12.61 -4.61
C LYS A 246 6.04 -11.55 -5.41
N SER A 247 5.86 -10.28 -5.07
CA SER A 247 6.57 -9.17 -5.71
C SER A 247 8.08 -9.21 -5.44
N LEU A 248 8.47 -9.49 -4.19
CA LEU A 248 9.88 -9.50 -3.76
C LEU A 248 10.63 -10.77 -4.18
N MET A 249 9.95 -11.92 -4.20
CA MET A 249 10.55 -13.24 -4.50
C MET A 249 9.61 -14.05 -5.42
N PRO A 250 9.46 -13.64 -6.69
CA PRO A 250 8.63 -14.34 -7.65
C PRO A 250 9.15 -15.76 -7.90
N GLY A 251 8.47 -16.76 -7.41
CA GLY A 251 8.85 -18.17 -7.51
C GLY A 251 8.88 -18.90 -6.17
N SER A 252 9.36 -18.26 -5.10
CA SER A 252 9.37 -18.86 -3.76
C SER A 252 8.02 -18.70 -3.05
N PHE A 253 7.23 -17.70 -3.42
CA PHE A 253 5.93 -17.39 -2.82
C PHE A 253 4.72 -17.82 -3.65
N SER A 254 4.92 -18.46 -4.81
CA SER A 254 3.82 -18.93 -5.66
C SER A 254 2.94 -20.02 -5.01
N GLU A 255 3.44 -20.69 -3.97
CA GLU A 255 2.74 -21.76 -3.25
C GLU A 255 2.20 -21.35 -1.86
N LEU A 256 2.30 -20.07 -1.50
CA LEU A 256 1.79 -19.50 -0.26
C LEU A 256 0.24 -19.55 -0.22
N LYS A 257 -0.33 -20.72 0.06
CA LYS A 257 -1.78 -20.93 0.02
C LYS A 257 -2.49 -20.71 1.34
N GLN A 258 -1.80 -20.78 2.47
CA GLN A 258 -2.42 -20.68 3.79
C GLN A 258 -1.47 -20.01 4.77
N PHE A 259 -1.69 -18.74 4.96
CA PHE A 259 -1.02 -17.90 5.92
C PHE A 259 -2.08 -17.24 6.79
N LYS A 260 -1.91 -17.19 8.10
CA LYS A 260 -2.83 -16.51 9.01
C LYS A 260 -2.08 -15.50 9.84
N ALA A 261 -2.53 -14.27 9.79
CA ALA A 261 -1.98 -13.21 10.63
C ALA A 261 -3.03 -12.14 10.88
N GLY A 262 -3.45 -12.00 12.12
CA GLY A 262 -4.29 -10.89 12.56
C GLY A 262 -3.44 -9.75 13.09
N ALA A 263 -3.53 -8.59 12.45
CA ALA A 263 -2.78 -7.41 12.85
C ALA A 263 -3.66 -6.34 13.49
N ASN A 264 -3.09 -5.63 14.45
CA ASN A 264 -3.59 -4.34 14.93
C ASN A 264 -2.59 -3.27 14.53
N SER A 265 -3.08 -2.13 14.04
CA SER A 265 -2.22 -1.03 13.66
C SER A 265 -2.92 0.31 13.80
N GLU A 266 -2.17 1.33 14.20
CA GLU A 266 -2.56 2.72 14.13
C GLU A 266 -1.49 3.45 13.31
N ILE A 267 -1.91 4.04 12.18
CA ILE A 267 -1.02 4.65 11.20
C ILE A 267 -1.47 6.08 10.93
N TRP A 268 -0.53 6.99 10.98
CA TRP A 268 -0.66 8.37 10.52
C TRP A 268 0.06 8.49 9.19
N LEU A 269 -0.53 9.24 8.27
CA LEU A 269 0.08 9.54 6.98
C LEU A 269 0.03 11.05 6.72
N ASP A 270 1.07 11.55 6.08
CA ASP A 270 1.18 12.92 5.62
C ASP A 270 1.42 12.91 4.11
N ILE A 271 0.54 13.57 3.37
CA ILE A 271 0.66 13.73 1.92
C ILE A 271 1.06 15.17 1.68
N SER A 272 2.26 15.37 1.19
CA SER A 272 2.79 16.69 0.86
C SER A 272 2.74 16.96 -0.64
N GLN A 273 2.92 18.23 -1.02
CA GLN A 273 2.94 18.67 -2.41
C GLN A 273 3.86 17.80 -3.28
N GLY A 274 3.42 17.50 -4.50
CA GLY A 274 4.11 16.57 -5.39
C GLY A 274 3.81 15.10 -5.12
N GLY A 275 2.84 14.80 -4.24
CA GLY A 275 2.36 13.43 -3.97
C GLY A 275 3.32 12.58 -3.14
N ARG A 276 4.28 13.19 -2.43
CA ARG A 276 5.09 12.47 -1.44
C ARG A 276 4.20 12.06 -0.28
N ILE A 277 4.32 10.80 0.15
CA ILE A 277 3.62 10.25 1.30
C ILE A 277 4.65 9.83 2.34
N ASP A 278 4.51 10.33 3.56
CA ASP A 278 5.23 9.88 4.73
C ASP A 278 4.25 9.18 5.68
N ILE A 279 4.66 8.07 6.27
CA ILE A 279 3.83 7.19 7.11
C ILE A 279 4.56 6.96 8.42
N GLU A 280 3.84 7.11 9.53
CA GLU A 280 4.31 6.74 10.87
C GLU A 280 3.21 5.97 11.59
N GLY A 281 3.59 4.99 12.40
CA GLY A 281 2.58 4.24 13.14
C GLY A 281 3.15 3.10 13.96
N THR A 282 2.23 2.30 14.49
CA THR A 282 2.54 1.11 15.28
C THR A 282 1.82 -0.10 14.69
N MET A 283 2.43 -1.26 14.82
CA MET A 283 1.82 -2.53 14.43
C MET A 283 2.02 -3.57 15.53
N SER A 284 1.01 -4.39 15.75
CA SER A 284 1.17 -5.63 16.52
C SER A 284 0.44 -6.78 15.84
N VAL A 285 1.05 -7.95 15.88
CA VAL A 285 0.48 -9.21 15.33
C VAL A 285 0.58 -10.26 16.43
N SER A 286 -0.55 -10.85 16.80
CA SER A 286 -0.60 -11.83 17.88
C SER A 286 0.09 -13.12 17.51
N GLU A 287 -0.14 -13.60 16.29
CA GLU A 287 0.42 -14.83 15.77
C GLU A 287 0.56 -14.77 14.25
N VAL A 288 1.68 -15.25 13.74
CA VAL A 288 1.92 -15.51 12.32
C VAL A 288 2.20 -16.98 12.18
N SER A 289 1.29 -17.71 11.54
CA SER A 289 1.44 -19.14 11.27
C SER A 289 1.50 -19.41 9.77
N LEU A 290 2.40 -20.31 9.40
CA LEU A 290 2.67 -20.68 8.02
C LEU A 290 2.24 -22.15 7.85
N ASP A 291 0.98 -22.37 7.42
CA ASP A 291 0.37 -23.72 7.40
C ASP A 291 1.13 -24.73 6.49
N TRP A 292 1.89 -24.23 5.49
CA TRP A 292 2.75 -25.09 4.64
C TRP A 292 4.09 -25.48 5.30
N LEU A 293 4.42 -24.85 6.43
CA LEU A 293 5.61 -25.13 7.23
C LEU A 293 5.19 -25.72 8.58
N ALA A 294 4.48 -26.83 8.57
CA ALA A 294 3.89 -27.44 9.77
C ALA A 294 4.91 -27.71 10.90
N ASP A 295 6.18 -27.85 10.55
CA ASP A 295 7.30 -28.07 11.50
C ASP A 295 7.97 -26.77 11.96
N VAL A 296 7.54 -25.61 11.44
CA VAL A 296 8.05 -24.30 11.85
C VAL A 296 7.16 -23.73 12.93
N PRO A 297 7.69 -23.41 14.12
CA PRO A 297 6.90 -22.78 15.17
C PRO A 297 6.35 -21.43 14.68
N PRO A 298 5.13 -21.04 15.09
CA PRO A 298 4.61 -19.72 14.75
C PRO A 298 5.45 -18.62 15.38
N ILE A 299 5.47 -17.47 14.73
CA ILE A 299 5.96 -16.22 15.32
C ILE A 299 4.81 -15.65 16.14
N THR A 300 5.05 -15.29 17.40
CA THR A 300 4.02 -14.77 18.29
C THR A 300 4.45 -13.42 18.89
N ASN A 301 3.46 -12.65 19.39
CA ASN A 301 3.68 -11.37 20.08
C ASN A 301 4.52 -10.38 19.28
N MET A 302 4.38 -10.35 17.97
CA MET A 302 5.14 -9.44 17.13
C MET A 302 4.63 -8.01 17.30
N SER A 303 5.54 -7.06 17.52
CA SER A 303 5.22 -5.64 17.55
C SER A 303 6.37 -4.80 16.99
N SER A 304 6.03 -3.63 16.41
CA SER A 304 7.01 -2.70 15.87
C SER A 304 6.42 -1.31 15.70
N ASP A 305 7.27 -0.29 15.79
CA ASP A 305 6.97 1.01 15.19
C ASP A 305 7.24 0.93 13.67
N ILE A 306 6.38 1.58 12.88
CA ILE A 306 6.46 1.57 11.42
C ILE A 306 6.72 3.00 10.94
N ILE A 307 7.70 3.14 10.06
CA ILE A 307 7.95 4.37 9.31
C ILE A 307 7.94 3.97 7.83
N GLY A 308 7.15 4.65 7.01
CA GLY A 308 7.08 4.40 5.57
C GLY A 308 7.23 5.68 4.77
N TRP A 309 7.59 5.54 3.50
CA TRP A 309 7.63 6.66 2.57
C TRP A 309 7.33 6.19 1.15
N TYR A 310 6.74 7.09 0.39
CA TYR A 310 6.58 6.97 -1.04
C TYR A 310 6.93 8.30 -1.71
N ILE A 311 7.85 8.27 -2.66
CA ILE A 311 8.28 9.43 -3.45
C ILE A 311 7.95 9.13 -4.90
N PRO A 312 6.96 9.81 -5.51
CA PRO A 312 6.52 9.55 -6.86
C PRO A 312 7.66 9.50 -7.89
N GLY A 313 7.69 8.45 -8.70
CA GLY A 313 8.71 8.26 -9.73
C GLY A 313 10.14 8.02 -9.24
N SER A 314 10.36 7.92 -7.92
CA SER A 314 11.69 7.75 -7.33
C SER A 314 11.83 6.46 -6.54
N SER A 315 11.18 6.38 -5.37
CA SER A 315 11.33 5.23 -4.47
C SER A 315 10.16 5.12 -3.50
N TRP A 316 10.02 3.94 -2.93
CA TRP A 316 9.20 3.72 -1.76
C TRP A 316 9.95 2.80 -0.78
N GLY A 317 9.51 2.79 0.46
CA GLY A 317 10.09 1.89 1.44
C GLY A 317 9.38 1.98 2.77
N PHE A 318 9.83 1.13 3.68
CA PHE A 318 9.37 1.11 5.06
C PHE A 318 10.48 0.66 6.01
N ARG A 319 10.35 1.06 7.26
CA ARG A 319 11.18 0.63 8.36
C ARG A 319 10.29 0.07 9.46
N PHE A 320 10.62 -1.12 9.92
CA PHE A 320 10.19 -1.64 11.21
C PHE A 320 11.27 -1.30 12.23
N GLN A 321 10.93 -0.46 13.19
CA GLN A 321 11.83 -0.05 14.25
C GLN A 321 11.49 -0.83 15.52
N SER A 322 12.51 -1.36 16.17
CA SER A 322 12.35 -2.19 17.37
C SER A 322 11.36 -3.35 17.17
N LEU A 323 11.48 -4.05 16.03
CA LEU A 323 10.67 -5.23 15.74
C LEU A 323 10.95 -6.31 16.77
N ASP A 324 10.05 -6.47 17.71
CA ASP A 324 10.09 -7.45 18.80
C ASP A 324 9.14 -8.62 18.48
N PHE A 325 9.57 -9.85 18.73
CA PHE A 325 8.73 -11.04 18.55
C PHE A 325 9.28 -12.25 19.28
N ASP A 326 8.41 -13.20 19.53
CA ASP A 326 8.78 -14.51 20.09
C ASP A 326 8.89 -15.53 18.96
N TRP A 327 9.97 -16.31 18.97
CA TRP A 327 10.20 -17.44 18.10
C TRP A 327 10.42 -18.71 18.92
N SER A 328 9.63 -19.73 18.70
CA SER A 328 9.76 -21.00 19.45
C SER A 328 9.79 -20.80 20.98
N ASN A 329 8.94 -19.93 21.52
CA ASN A 329 8.89 -19.49 22.93
C ASN A 329 10.16 -18.79 23.45
N THR A 330 10.98 -18.28 22.58
CA THR A 330 12.15 -17.46 22.92
C THR A 330 11.94 -16.08 22.37
N GLN A 331 12.04 -15.07 23.22
CA GLN A 331 12.03 -13.67 22.80
C GLN A 331 13.31 -13.39 21.99
N ILE A 332 13.14 -12.84 20.80
CA ILE A 332 14.24 -12.42 19.94
C ILE A 332 14.62 -10.99 20.29
N GLU A 333 15.91 -10.70 20.26
CA GLU A 333 16.40 -9.32 20.45
C GLU A 333 15.76 -8.41 19.39
N PRO A 334 15.21 -7.22 19.78
CA PRO A 334 14.49 -6.36 18.84
C PRO A 334 15.32 -5.95 17.63
N LEU A 335 14.76 -6.13 16.45
CA LEU A 335 15.42 -5.86 15.16
C LEU A 335 14.97 -4.52 14.59
N ASP A 336 15.87 -3.80 13.92
CA ASP A 336 15.53 -2.75 12.98
C ASP A 336 15.65 -3.29 11.56
N VAL A 337 14.55 -3.26 10.81
CA VAL A 337 14.50 -3.74 9.43
C VAL A 337 14.07 -2.59 8.52
N VAL A 338 14.85 -2.29 7.51
CA VAL A 338 14.53 -1.28 6.49
C VAL A 338 14.46 -1.96 5.15
N PHE A 339 13.39 -1.72 4.43
CA PHE A 339 13.23 -2.09 3.04
C PHE A 339 13.10 -0.84 2.17
N SER A 340 13.75 -0.79 1.03
CA SER A 340 13.50 0.24 0.03
C SER A 340 13.57 -0.32 -1.39
N GLU A 341 12.74 0.23 -2.28
CA GLU A 341 12.71 -0.10 -3.70
C GLU A 341 12.78 1.19 -4.52
N ARG A 342 13.58 1.15 -5.59
CA ARG A 342 13.68 2.25 -6.55
C ARG A 342 12.69 2.05 -7.69
N LEU A 343 11.75 2.98 -7.82
CA LEU A 343 10.75 2.97 -8.88
C LEU A 343 11.35 3.22 -10.26
N GLY A 344 10.79 2.59 -11.28
CA GLY A 344 11.21 2.78 -12.68
C GLY A 344 12.55 2.11 -13.03
N SER A 345 13.15 1.36 -12.12
CA SER A 345 14.29 0.53 -12.44
C SER A 345 13.87 -0.66 -13.33
N GLN A 346 14.57 -0.85 -14.45
CA GLN A 346 14.33 -2.01 -15.32
C GLN A 346 14.76 -3.34 -14.68
N TRP A 347 15.46 -3.28 -13.53
CA TRP A 347 16.09 -4.41 -12.87
C TRP A 347 15.42 -4.78 -11.55
N GLY A 348 14.39 -4.01 -11.10
CA GLY A 348 13.80 -4.19 -9.78
C GLY A 348 14.85 -3.94 -8.68
N ASP A 349 15.42 -2.73 -8.66
CA ASP A 349 16.43 -2.37 -7.67
C ASP A 349 15.80 -2.22 -6.29
N PHE A 350 16.18 -3.08 -5.37
CA PHE A 350 15.77 -3.00 -3.97
C PHE A 350 16.93 -3.25 -3.03
N ASP A 351 16.80 -2.78 -1.79
CA ASP A 351 17.67 -3.11 -0.67
C ASP A 351 16.91 -3.37 0.62
N VAL A 352 17.46 -4.25 1.43
CA VAL A 352 17.00 -4.57 2.78
C VAL A 352 18.17 -4.42 3.73
N SER A 353 18.00 -3.67 4.81
CA SER A 353 18.99 -3.53 5.87
C SER A 353 18.42 -4.03 7.20
N ILE A 354 19.24 -4.77 7.96
CA ILE A 354 18.91 -5.30 9.28
C ILE A 354 20.06 -4.94 10.21
N ASN A 355 19.75 -4.35 11.38
CA ASN A 355 20.77 -3.90 12.33
C ASN A 355 21.62 -5.05 12.87
N HIS A 356 21.02 -6.18 13.25
CA HIS A 356 21.71 -7.39 13.68
C HIS A 356 20.87 -8.64 13.36
N LEU A 357 21.54 -9.77 13.20
CA LEU A 357 20.88 -11.05 12.92
C LEU A 357 21.70 -12.20 13.49
N ASN A 358 21.07 -13.02 14.32
CA ASN A 358 21.68 -14.23 14.86
C ASN A 358 21.65 -15.36 13.81
N LEU A 359 22.84 -15.86 13.44
CA LEU A 359 22.97 -16.91 12.42
C LEU A 359 22.35 -18.26 12.85
N ASN A 360 22.22 -18.54 14.15
CA ASN A 360 21.55 -19.76 14.60
C ASN A 360 20.06 -19.71 14.23
N LEU A 361 19.43 -18.56 14.49
CA LEU A 361 18.02 -18.35 14.13
C LEU A 361 17.81 -18.44 12.63
N LEU A 362 18.70 -17.81 11.86
CA LEU A 362 18.65 -17.88 10.40
C LEU A 362 18.83 -19.30 9.86
N SER A 363 19.77 -20.06 10.41
CA SER A 363 20.01 -21.46 10.03
C SER A 363 18.79 -22.33 10.34
N ASP A 364 18.20 -22.19 11.52
CA ASP A 364 17.01 -22.95 11.94
C ASP A 364 15.80 -22.63 11.04
N LEU A 365 15.64 -21.37 10.63
CA LEU A 365 14.62 -20.95 9.66
C LEU A 365 14.86 -21.56 8.27
N LEU A 366 16.07 -21.45 7.76
CA LEU A 366 16.43 -21.93 6.42
C LEU A 366 16.34 -23.46 6.29
N GLU A 367 16.65 -24.22 7.35
CA GLU A 367 16.53 -25.68 7.37
C GLU A 367 15.06 -26.14 7.31
N LYS A 368 14.14 -25.34 7.78
CA LYS A 368 12.71 -25.65 7.86
C LYS A 368 11.90 -25.08 6.70
N THR A 369 12.51 -24.24 5.89
CA THR A 369 11.86 -23.61 4.73
C THR A 369 12.47 -24.15 3.43
N ASP A 370 11.65 -24.46 2.43
CA ASP A 370 12.11 -24.78 1.07
C ASP A 370 12.63 -23.55 0.29
N ALA A 371 12.96 -22.46 1.02
CA ALA A 371 13.40 -21.20 0.42
C ALA A 371 14.72 -21.28 -0.34
N LEU A 372 15.54 -22.28 -0.05
CA LEU A 372 16.85 -22.50 -0.68
C LEU A 372 16.89 -23.83 -1.45
N THR A 373 17.71 -23.87 -2.49
CA THR A 373 17.93 -25.11 -3.22
C THR A 373 18.63 -26.16 -2.33
N ASP A 374 18.33 -27.45 -2.52
CA ASP A 374 18.93 -28.57 -1.78
C ASP A 374 20.46 -28.49 -1.67
N SER A 375 21.12 -27.98 -2.70
CA SER A 375 22.57 -27.79 -2.73
C SER A 375 23.04 -26.74 -1.72
N VAL A 376 22.29 -25.65 -1.56
CA VAL A 376 22.60 -24.57 -0.61
C VAL A 376 22.28 -25.02 0.80
N LEU A 377 21.09 -25.63 1.02
CA LEU A 377 20.71 -26.21 2.32
C LEU A 377 21.72 -27.23 2.82
N THR A 378 22.16 -28.15 1.95
CA THR A 378 23.19 -29.13 2.30
C THR A 378 24.51 -28.43 2.67
N THR A 379 24.86 -27.32 2.04
CA THR A 379 26.08 -26.58 2.36
C THR A 379 25.95 -25.85 3.71
N VAL A 380 24.84 -25.22 3.98
CA VAL A 380 24.55 -24.56 5.27
C VAL A 380 24.58 -25.58 6.42
N ASP A 381 23.89 -26.75 6.26
CA ASP A 381 23.89 -27.84 7.25
C ASP A 381 25.31 -28.34 7.54
N LYS A 382 26.18 -28.44 6.53
CA LYS A 382 27.56 -28.89 6.73
C LYS A 382 28.46 -27.82 7.36
N LEU A 383 28.32 -26.58 6.94
CA LEU A 383 29.08 -25.46 7.50
C LEU A 383 28.63 -25.09 8.92
N ARG A 384 27.34 -25.26 9.24
CA ARG A 384 26.72 -24.89 10.51
C ARG A 384 27.16 -23.52 10.99
N PRO A 385 26.92 -22.48 10.22
CA PRO A 385 27.32 -21.13 10.58
C PRO A 385 26.62 -20.71 11.87
N ARG A 386 27.39 -20.13 12.80
CA ARG A 386 26.91 -19.58 14.07
C ARG A 386 27.61 -18.26 14.35
N GLY A 387 27.00 -17.40 15.14
CA GLY A 387 27.50 -16.08 15.49
C GLY A 387 26.47 -15.02 15.09
N GLU A 388 26.92 -13.79 14.97
CA GLU A 388 26.05 -12.66 14.70
C GLU A 388 26.52 -11.88 13.48
N LEU A 389 25.55 -11.38 12.74
CA LEU A 389 25.74 -10.41 11.66
C LEU A 389 25.24 -9.07 12.16
N SER A 390 26.04 -8.03 12.04
CA SER A 390 25.58 -6.67 12.29
C SER A 390 25.66 -5.81 11.03
N VAL A 391 24.77 -4.83 10.93
CA VAL A 391 24.64 -3.95 9.75
C VAL A 391 24.52 -4.79 8.46
N LEU A 392 23.69 -5.84 8.49
CA LEU A 392 23.42 -6.67 7.32
C LEU A 392 22.63 -5.84 6.30
N THR A 393 23.15 -5.79 5.08
CA THR A 393 22.43 -5.22 3.92
C THR A 393 22.44 -6.24 2.79
N PHE A 394 21.29 -6.45 2.15
CA PHE A 394 21.21 -7.28 0.95
C PHE A 394 20.19 -6.68 -0.03
N GLY A 395 20.34 -6.98 -1.29
CA GLY A 395 19.44 -6.45 -2.29
C GLY A 395 19.79 -6.88 -3.71
N HIS A 396 19.17 -6.20 -4.64
CA HIS A 396 19.36 -6.41 -6.07
C HIS A 396 19.54 -5.09 -6.80
N ASN A 397 20.43 -5.05 -7.76
CA ASN A 397 20.67 -3.90 -8.63
C ASN A 397 21.12 -4.38 -10.03
N LYS A 398 21.48 -3.46 -10.91
CA LYS A 398 21.96 -3.78 -12.28
C LYS A 398 23.14 -4.75 -12.35
N ALA A 399 23.93 -4.90 -11.28
CA ALA A 399 25.05 -5.84 -11.19
C ALA A 399 24.62 -7.24 -10.71
N GLY A 400 23.36 -7.38 -10.29
CA GLY A 400 22.78 -8.57 -9.71
C GLY A 400 22.55 -8.45 -8.21
N TYR A 401 22.47 -9.57 -7.52
CA TYR A 401 22.31 -9.59 -6.07
C TYR A 401 23.59 -9.13 -5.37
N PHE A 402 23.44 -8.42 -4.29
CA PHE A 402 24.52 -8.02 -3.38
C PHE A 402 24.14 -8.29 -1.93
N ALA A 403 25.16 -8.50 -1.10
CA ALA A 403 25.00 -8.58 0.35
C ALA A 403 26.27 -8.08 1.04
N SER A 404 26.12 -7.45 2.20
CA SER A 404 27.24 -7.08 3.06
C SER A 404 26.85 -7.18 4.52
N ALA A 405 27.78 -7.53 5.40
CA ALA A 405 27.57 -7.57 6.85
C ALA A 405 28.90 -7.49 7.60
N ASN A 406 28.88 -6.92 8.78
CA ASN A 406 29.91 -7.18 9.78
C ASN A 406 29.66 -8.56 10.40
N LEU A 407 30.72 -9.27 10.67
CA LEU A 407 30.71 -10.62 11.20
C LEU A 407 31.26 -10.59 12.62
N GLU A 408 30.47 -11.10 13.57
CA GLU A 408 30.83 -11.09 14.98
C GLU A 408 30.78 -12.51 15.55
N ASN A 409 31.92 -12.95 16.10
CA ASN A 409 32.07 -14.28 16.70
C ASN A 409 31.61 -15.44 15.80
N ILE A 410 31.98 -15.36 14.52
CA ILE A 410 31.54 -16.34 13.52
C ILE A 410 32.24 -17.67 13.71
N ASN A 411 31.42 -18.74 13.71
CA ASN A 411 31.85 -20.12 13.80
C ASN A 411 31.35 -20.88 12.56
N VAL A 412 32.23 -21.61 11.91
CA VAL A 412 31.86 -22.50 10.80
C VAL A 412 32.63 -23.83 10.90
N SER A 413 31.97 -24.92 10.55
CA SER A 413 32.56 -26.24 10.51
C SER A 413 33.41 -26.42 9.25
N PRO A 414 34.48 -27.25 9.26
CA PRO A 414 35.29 -27.49 8.09
C PRO A 414 34.51 -28.25 7.02
N PHE A 415 34.61 -27.78 5.76
CA PHE A 415 33.87 -28.37 4.66
C PHE A 415 34.70 -28.36 3.34
N LYS A 416 34.71 -29.47 2.61
CA LYS A 416 35.38 -29.62 1.29
C LYS A 416 36.81 -29.09 1.21
N GLY A 417 37.57 -29.18 2.31
CA GLY A 417 38.96 -28.72 2.37
C GLY A 417 39.14 -27.27 2.89
N ALA A 418 38.06 -26.54 3.08
CA ALA A 418 38.12 -25.31 3.83
C ALA A 418 38.28 -25.59 5.33
N PRO A 419 39.04 -24.77 6.08
CA PRO A 419 39.17 -24.92 7.52
C PRO A 419 37.89 -24.62 8.25
N GLY A 420 37.69 -25.23 9.43
CA GLY A 420 36.74 -24.75 10.40
C GLY A 420 37.30 -23.48 11.07
N ILE A 421 36.40 -22.61 11.48
CA ILE A 421 36.73 -21.34 12.13
C ILE A 421 35.88 -21.22 13.39
N LYS A 422 36.45 -20.70 14.48
CA LYS A 422 35.72 -20.37 15.68
C LYS A 422 36.07 -18.98 16.19
N GLY A 423 35.05 -18.15 16.33
CA GLY A 423 35.16 -16.84 16.98
C GLY A 423 35.75 -15.74 16.11
N VAL A 424 35.73 -15.85 14.76
CA VAL A 424 36.31 -14.82 13.89
C VAL A 424 35.40 -13.60 13.77
N ASN A 425 36.02 -12.42 13.82
CA ASN A 425 35.39 -11.15 13.50
C ASN A 425 35.89 -10.63 12.14
N GLY A 426 35.05 -9.90 11.41
CA GLY A 426 35.41 -9.38 10.11
C GLY A 426 34.25 -8.72 9.36
N TYR A 427 34.41 -8.59 8.06
CA TYR A 427 33.42 -8.02 7.15
C TYR A 427 33.28 -8.89 5.91
N LEU A 428 32.04 -9.13 5.50
CA LEU A 428 31.71 -9.87 4.28
C LEU A 428 30.98 -8.95 3.31
N GLU A 429 31.39 -9.00 2.04
CA GLU A 429 30.72 -8.35 0.93
C GLU A 429 30.57 -9.34 -0.23
N ILE A 430 29.40 -9.40 -0.82
CA ILE A 430 29.07 -10.21 -1.99
C ILE A 430 28.46 -9.29 -3.04
N GLU A 431 28.95 -9.35 -4.27
CA GLU A 431 28.38 -8.65 -5.42
C GLU A 431 28.36 -9.56 -6.64
N GLY A 432 27.17 -9.99 -7.04
CA GLY A 432 26.99 -10.94 -8.14
C GLY A 432 27.78 -12.24 -7.92
N THR A 433 28.87 -12.42 -8.70
CA THR A 433 29.72 -13.61 -8.61
C THR A 433 31.00 -13.39 -7.79
N LYS A 434 31.15 -12.24 -7.17
CA LYS A 434 32.35 -11.89 -6.38
C LYS A 434 31.99 -11.85 -4.90
N ALA A 435 32.92 -12.30 -4.07
CA ALA A 435 32.84 -12.14 -2.63
C ALA A 435 34.18 -11.63 -2.09
N LEU A 436 34.10 -10.76 -1.09
CA LEU A 436 35.23 -10.24 -0.34
C LEU A 436 34.99 -10.57 1.13
N PHE A 437 35.99 -11.15 1.78
CA PHE A 437 36.03 -11.37 3.20
C PHE A 437 37.24 -10.64 3.77
N HIS A 438 37.00 -9.63 4.58
CA HIS A 438 38.02 -8.89 5.31
C HIS A 438 38.05 -9.35 6.76
N ILE A 439 39.20 -9.80 7.23
CA ILE A 439 39.44 -10.17 8.61
C ILE A 439 40.14 -9.00 9.27
N GLU A 440 39.60 -8.52 10.39
CA GLU A 440 40.25 -7.58 11.30
C GLU A 440 39.93 -8.04 12.71
N ASP A 441 40.71 -8.98 13.20
CA ASP A 441 40.47 -9.63 14.48
C ASP A 441 41.64 -9.37 15.42
N ASN A 442 41.35 -8.70 16.55
CA ASN A 442 42.29 -8.37 17.63
C ASN A 442 42.02 -9.17 18.90
N ASP A 443 40.90 -9.88 18.96
CA ASP A 443 40.43 -10.61 20.14
C ASP A 443 40.85 -12.08 20.12
N GLY A 444 41.25 -12.53 18.92
CA GLY A 444 41.74 -13.88 18.70
C GLY A 444 40.62 -14.86 18.32
N PHE A 445 40.92 -15.78 17.42
CA PHE A 445 40.04 -16.83 16.97
C PHE A 445 40.79 -18.15 16.77
N GLN A 446 40.09 -19.22 16.40
CA GLN A 446 40.70 -20.53 16.19
C GLN A 446 40.42 -21.05 14.79
N LEU A 447 41.46 -21.66 14.18
CA LEU A 447 41.39 -22.36 12.88
C LEU A 447 41.46 -23.87 13.08
N PHE A 448 40.74 -24.63 12.31
CA PHE A 448 40.77 -26.09 12.33
C PHE A 448 40.99 -26.67 10.92
N PHE A 449 42.12 -27.34 10.76
CA PHE A 449 42.48 -28.01 9.53
C PHE A 449 42.50 -29.53 9.76
N PRO A 450 41.35 -30.22 9.64
CA PRO A 450 41.24 -31.63 10.06
C PRO A 450 42.17 -32.63 9.36
N LYS A 451 42.71 -32.23 8.20
CA LYS A 451 43.70 -33.07 7.44
C LYS A 451 45.14 -32.79 7.84
N VAL A 452 45.41 -31.73 8.58
CA VAL A 452 46.77 -31.26 8.89
C VAL A 452 47.04 -31.28 10.39
N TYR A 453 46.07 -30.82 11.18
CA TYR A 453 46.17 -30.71 12.63
C TYR A 453 45.04 -31.49 13.33
N LYS A 454 45.39 -32.11 14.47
CA LYS A 454 44.39 -32.82 15.30
C LYS A 454 43.55 -31.86 16.13
N ASP A 455 44.13 -30.71 16.50
CA ASP A 455 43.53 -29.70 17.38
C ASP A 455 43.35 -28.37 16.67
N TYR A 456 42.60 -27.47 17.26
CA TYR A 456 42.42 -26.10 16.79
C TYR A 456 43.71 -25.31 16.94
N LEU A 457 44.10 -24.54 15.92
CA LEU A 457 45.21 -23.63 15.92
C LEU A 457 44.74 -22.25 16.43
N PRO A 458 45.20 -21.79 17.60
CA PRO A 458 44.88 -20.48 18.07
C PRO A 458 45.56 -19.38 17.27
N VAL A 459 44.84 -18.35 16.89
CA VAL A 459 45.31 -17.13 16.23
C VAL A 459 45.03 -15.98 17.18
N GLU A 460 46.05 -15.28 17.63
CA GLU A 460 45.89 -14.17 18.56
C GLU A 460 45.36 -12.91 17.87
N LYS A 461 45.86 -12.63 16.69
CA LYS A 461 45.45 -11.48 15.85
C LYS A 461 45.60 -11.84 14.38
N ALA A 462 44.67 -11.33 13.57
CA ALA A 462 44.78 -11.42 12.13
C ALA A 462 44.19 -10.19 11.43
N VAL A 463 44.86 -9.78 10.36
CA VAL A 463 44.39 -8.76 9.44
C VAL A 463 44.67 -9.23 8.01
N GLY A 464 43.67 -9.14 7.14
CA GLY A 464 43.84 -9.50 5.76
C GLY A 464 42.55 -9.55 4.97
N THR A 465 42.66 -9.69 3.66
CA THR A 465 41.49 -9.73 2.79
C THR A 465 41.59 -10.95 1.87
N VAL A 466 40.48 -11.66 1.74
CA VAL A 466 40.29 -12.78 0.84
C VAL A 466 39.23 -12.39 -0.19
N HIS A 467 39.60 -12.53 -1.47
CA HIS A 467 38.66 -12.34 -2.58
C HIS A 467 38.31 -13.71 -3.16
N ALA A 468 37.05 -13.97 -3.36
CA ALA A 468 36.55 -15.13 -4.05
C ALA A 468 35.77 -14.68 -5.30
N GLN A 469 35.97 -15.41 -6.41
CA GLN A 469 35.25 -15.16 -7.65
C GLN A 469 34.75 -16.47 -8.22
N PHE A 470 33.45 -16.55 -8.46
CA PHE A 470 32.81 -17.68 -9.14
C PHE A 470 32.74 -17.39 -10.63
N ASN A 471 33.41 -18.21 -11.43
CA ASN A 471 33.34 -18.09 -12.88
C ASN A 471 32.28 -19.04 -13.43
N GLY A 472 31.26 -18.45 -14.05
CA GLY A 472 30.13 -18.96 -14.83
C GLY A 472 30.04 -20.48 -15.07
N PRO A 473 29.90 -20.92 -16.34
CA PRO A 473 29.51 -22.30 -16.66
C PRO A 473 30.49 -23.38 -16.18
N ASP A 474 31.76 -23.05 -15.98
CA ASP A 474 32.79 -24.01 -15.53
C ASP A 474 32.79 -24.25 -14.01
N LYS A 475 31.96 -23.55 -13.24
CA LYS A 475 31.88 -23.62 -11.76
C LYS A 475 33.24 -23.51 -11.05
N ASN A 476 34.20 -22.79 -11.64
CA ASN A 476 35.52 -22.60 -11.05
C ASN A 476 35.48 -21.50 -10.01
N LEU A 477 35.93 -21.79 -8.79
CA LEU A 477 36.14 -20.83 -7.72
C LEU A 477 37.62 -20.38 -7.74
N ILE A 478 37.83 -19.07 -7.96
CA ILE A 478 39.16 -18.45 -7.86
C ILE A 478 39.22 -17.73 -6.52
N ILE A 479 40.19 -18.11 -5.67
CA ILE A 479 40.46 -17.46 -4.40
C ILE A 479 41.79 -16.72 -4.51
N ARG A 480 41.80 -15.46 -4.09
CA ARG A 480 43.01 -14.63 -4.01
C ARG A 480 43.04 -14.00 -2.62
N SER A 481 44.19 -14.02 -1.97
CA SER A 481 44.41 -13.31 -0.71
C SER A 481 45.42 -12.20 -0.90
N SER A 482 45.22 -11.09 -0.22
CA SER A 482 46.16 -9.98 -0.14
C SER A 482 46.64 -9.81 1.30
N ASN A 483 47.97 -9.82 1.49
CA ASN A 483 48.67 -9.48 2.74
C ASN A 483 47.96 -9.94 4.03
N ILE A 484 47.70 -11.24 4.15
CA ILE A 484 47.19 -11.80 5.40
C ILE A 484 48.36 -11.87 6.37
N THR A 485 48.22 -11.12 7.47
CA THR A 485 49.13 -11.18 8.61
C THR A 485 48.39 -11.84 9.77
N ALA A 486 48.95 -12.89 10.33
CA ALA A 486 48.41 -13.57 11.49
C ALA A 486 49.49 -13.74 12.56
N GLN A 487 49.19 -13.42 13.80
CA GLN A 487 49.99 -13.73 14.94
C GLN A 487 49.44 -15.00 15.58
N VAL A 488 50.25 -16.00 15.68
CA VAL A 488 49.92 -17.29 16.32
C VAL A 488 50.80 -17.51 17.51
N GLU A 489 50.27 -18.14 18.56
CA GLU A 489 51.07 -18.56 19.69
C GLU A 489 52.07 -19.63 19.18
N ALA A 490 53.37 -19.36 19.33
CA ALA A 490 54.38 -20.31 18.98
C ALA A 490 54.37 -21.44 20.02
N GLY A 491 53.93 -22.63 19.59
CA GLY A 491 53.99 -23.84 20.38
C GLY A 491 55.42 -24.36 20.59
#